data_aa9be385fd7366c7519ccf25392fe406
#
_entry.id   aa9be385fd7366c7519ccf25392fe406
#
_cell.length_a   1.000
_cell.length_b   1.000
_cell.length_c   1.000
_cell.angle_alpha   90.00
_cell.angle_beta   90.00
_cell.angle_gamma   90.00
#
_symmetry.space_group_name_H-M   'P 1'
#
loop_
_entity.id
_entity.type
_entity.pdbx_description
1 polymer ?
#
loop_
_entity_poly.entity_id
_entity_poly.type
_entity_poly.pdbx_seq_one_letter_code
_entity_poly.pdbx_strand_id
1 'polypeptide(L)'
;MLRKLTFAILAITILSAQYSLAQSLKEYERQMNARFGAFQTQADKQYEDFYREVNARYADFMRREWTRAEEQPATPAPAPNPPALPKFDPQAPVLPQAELPLSEIRRPVATPKPTPVRPIPVETQPDNTIAFTFFGAECEVRGDEDDFTTKMSDCKEASVAKYWSILSDGRTNALINDCLTLREELQLCDWAYYQLAKNISAKIYGDDTCNEAIVMQTYILTQSGYKVRIGRTEEELRVLLSSDSTIYSTTYLYIGGVQFYLLQGTKGKPVFICDFEFPGESIFSMKIDKLPKLPVNEIAGRELQAHKYSNTKVQINHNQNIIDFLNTFPLCSIDNYTTASLDDEAKKILYPVLQEAINNMPEDVTANILINFVQTAFEYKVDGEQFGRERTLFANETLYYPYSDCEDRALLFATLVRELMGLDVVLLDYPDHIATAVHFTQDIQGDYMTIDGMKYLICDPTYVGANIGKCMPSYMEVAAGIIKIE
;
A
#
# COMPACT_ATOMS: atom_id res chain seq x y z
N MET A 1 54.87 52.42 -24.33
CA MET A 1 55.35 51.06 -23.90
C MET A 1 55.01 50.77 -22.44
N LEU A 2 55.20 51.67 -21.51
CA LEU A 2 54.98 51.46 -20.08
C LEU A 2 53.51 51.07 -19.70
N ARG A 3 52.48 51.66 -20.31
CA ARG A 3 51.04 51.34 -20.03
C ARG A 3 50.64 49.89 -20.41
N LYS A 4 51.27 49.30 -21.42
CA LYS A 4 51.01 47.90 -21.81
C LYS A 4 51.66 46.89 -20.84
N LEU A 5 52.78 47.29 -20.25
CA LEU A 5 53.49 46.42 -19.29
C LEU A 5 52.76 46.39 -17.93
N THR A 6 52.17 47.52 -17.49
CA THR A 6 51.38 47.59 -16.25
C THR A 6 50.09 46.79 -16.37
N PHE A 7 49.39 46.80 -17.50
CA PHE A 7 48.20 45.97 -17.71
C PHE A 7 48.51 44.47 -17.75
N ALA A 8 49.66 44.05 -18.32
CA ALA A 8 50.07 42.67 -18.36
C ALA A 8 50.45 42.15 -16.95
N ILE A 9 51.11 42.94 -16.13
CA ILE A 9 51.46 42.58 -14.76
C ILE A 9 50.20 42.51 -13.86
N LEU A 10 49.25 43.41 -14.03
CA LEU A 10 47.98 43.36 -13.31
C LEU A 10 47.12 42.16 -13.67
N ALA A 11 47.06 41.80 -14.96
CA ALA A 11 46.36 40.58 -15.43
C ALA A 11 47.00 39.29 -14.87
N ILE A 12 48.33 39.19 -14.82
CA ILE A 12 49.03 38.03 -14.28
C ILE A 12 48.83 37.92 -12.75
N THR A 13 48.80 39.02 -12.01
CA THR A 13 48.52 38.99 -10.57
C THR A 13 47.09 38.62 -10.24
N ILE A 14 46.13 39.06 -11.06
CA ILE A 14 44.70 38.65 -10.87
C ILE A 14 44.52 37.15 -11.22
N LEU A 15 45.14 36.67 -12.28
CA LEU A 15 45.08 35.25 -12.66
C LEU A 15 45.75 34.35 -11.61
N SER A 16 46.91 34.75 -11.05
CA SER A 16 47.57 34.00 -10.00
C SER A 16 46.81 34.01 -8.68
N ALA A 17 46.16 35.11 -8.34
CA ALA A 17 45.24 35.16 -7.16
C ALA A 17 43.99 34.30 -7.32
N GLN A 18 43.40 34.28 -8.50
CA GLN A 18 42.27 33.38 -8.82
C GLN A 18 42.69 31.90 -8.81
N TYR A 19 43.88 31.59 -9.30
CA TYR A 19 44.42 30.23 -9.29
C TYR A 19 44.70 29.76 -7.83
N SER A 20 45.27 30.60 -7.02
CA SER A 20 45.50 30.33 -5.59
C SER A 20 44.21 30.15 -4.81
N LEU A 21 43.17 30.97 -5.09
CA LEU A 21 41.86 30.86 -4.47
C LEU A 21 41.16 29.56 -4.88
N ALA A 22 41.25 29.18 -6.19
CA ALA A 22 40.67 27.92 -6.68
C ALA A 22 41.39 26.70 -6.09
N GLN A 23 42.71 26.73 -5.89
CA GLN A 23 43.45 25.68 -5.20
C GLN A 23 43.03 25.56 -3.71
N SER A 24 42.88 26.68 -3.03
CA SER A 24 42.46 26.70 -1.61
C SER A 24 41.01 26.19 -1.44
N LEU A 25 40.10 26.49 -2.37
CA LEU A 25 38.74 25.97 -2.38
C LEU A 25 38.72 24.44 -2.62
N LYS A 26 39.48 23.96 -3.58
CA LYS A 26 39.58 22.50 -3.83
C LYS A 26 40.17 21.74 -2.64
N GLU A 27 41.17 22.33 -1.95
CA GLU A 27 41.77 21.72 -0.77
C GLU A 27 40.79 21.76 0.42
N TYR A 28 40.03 22.84 0.58
CA TYR A 28 38.93 22.91 1.55
C TYR A 28 37.82 21.89 1.29
N GLU A 29 37.38 21.76 0.03
CA GLU A 29 36.39 20.75 -0.37
C GLU A 29 36.91 19.33 -0.09
N ARG A 30 38.18 19.07 -0.40
CA ARG A 30 38.80 17.78 -0.12
C ARG A 30 38.86 17.47 1.38
N GLN A 31 39.20 18.45 2.21
CA GLN A 31 39.23 18.29 3.66
C GLN A 31 37.82 18.13 4.25
N MET A 32 36.83 18.87 3.75
CA MET A 32 35.45 18.72 4.16
C MET A 32 34.90 17.33 3.77
N ASN A 33 35.13 16.89 2.55
CA ASN A 33 34.73 15.55 2.10
C ASN A 33 35.41 14.44 2.91
N ALA A 34 36.68 14.58 3.22
CA ALA A 34 37.41 13.64 4.09
C ALA A 34 36.85 13.61 5.52
N ARG A 35 36.54 14.77 6.11
CA ARG A 35 35.91 14.86 7.43
C ARG A 35 34.50 14.28 7.43
N PHE A 36 33.72 14.57 6.39
CA PHE A 36 32.39 14.02 6.23
C PHE A 36 32.43 12.49 6.06
N GLY A 37 33.33 11.98 5.22
CA GLY A 37 33.55 10.53 5.07
C GLY A 37 33.98 9.86 6.38
N ALA A 38 34.88 10.47 7.15
CA ALA A 38 35.30 9.93 8.45
C ALA A 38 34.14 9.94 9.47
N PHE A 39 33.33 11.00 9.50
CA PHE A 39 32.15 11.09 10.34
C PHE A 39 31.11 10.01 9.94
N GLN A 40 30.87 9.86 8.65
CA GLN A 40 29.95 8.85 8.13
C GLN A 40 30.41 7.44 8.50
N THR A 41 31.68 7.10 8.30
CA THR A 41 32.27 5.80 8.67
C THR A 41 32.15 5.53 10.18
N GLN A 42 32.35 6.56 11.02
CA GLN A 42 32.20 6.42 12.46
C GLN A 42 30.73 6.20 12.87
N ALA A 43 29.82 6.95 12.26
CA ALA A 43 28.39 6.79 12.51
C ALA A 43 27.89 5.41 12.04
N ASP A 44 28.33 4.94 10.89
CA ASP A 44 28.01 3.64 10.35
C ASP A 44 28.49 2.52 11.27
N LYS A 45 29.74 2.63 11.77
CA LYS A 45 30.28 1.65 12.72
C LYS A 45 29.51 1.61 14.05
N GLN A 46 29.17 2.77 14.62
CA GLN A 46 28.39 2.84 15.87
C GLN A 46 27.00 2.21 15.66
N TYR A 47 26.45 2.41 14.50
CA TYR A 47 25.16 1.83 14.13
C TYR A 47 25.26 0.32 13.94
N GLU A 48 26.30 -0.18 13.29
CA GLU A 48 26.59 -1.61 13.16
C GLU A 48 26.73 -2.30 14.52
N ASP A 49 27.54 -1.71 15.42
CA ASP A 49 27.72 -2.23 16.77
C ASP A 49 26.40 -2.29 17.54
N PHE A 50 25.58 -1.22 17.48
CA PHE A 50 24.26 -1.16 18.07
C PHE A 50 23.34 -2.26 17.50
N TYR A 51 23.37 -2.45 16.21
CA TYR A 51 22.54 -3.43 15.51
C TYR A 51 22.89 -4.86 15.87
N ARG A 52 24.17 -5.12 15.89
CA ARG A 52 24.70 -6.42 16.32
C ARG A 52 24.30 -6.73 17.77
N GLU A 53 24.37 -5.73 18.64
CA GLU A 53 23.92 -5.87 20.02
C GLU A 53 22.42 -6.14 20.12
N VAL A 54 21.58 -5.40 19.40
CA VAL A 54 20.11 -5.58 19.42
C VAL A 54 19.73 -6.98 18.91
N ASN A 55 20.31 -7.43 17.79
CA ASN A 55 20.04 -8.78 17.27
C ASN A 55 20.53 -9.88 18.21
N ALA A 56 21.69 -9.71 18.86
CA ALA A 56 22.17 -10.67 19.86
C ALA A 56 21.22 -10.73 21.07
N ARG A 57 20.74 -9.60 21.58
CA ARG A 57 19.75 -9.53 22.65
C ARG A 57 18.43 -10.19 22.25
N TYR A 58 18.00 -10.00 20.99
CA TYR A 58 16.81 -10.66 20.49
C TYR A 58 16.98 -12.18 20.41
N ALA A 59 18.09 -12.66 19.89
CA ALA A 59 18.40 -14.08 19.86
C ALA A 59 18.44 -14.70 21.28
N ASP A 60 19.00 -13.99 22.26
CA ASP A 60 19.01 -14.42 23.65
C ASP A 60 17.60 -14.41 24.28
N PHE A 61 16.77 -13.44 23.91
CA PHE A 61 15.39 -13.40 24.33
C PHE A 61 14.58 -14.56 23.70
N MET A 62 14.78 -14.84 22.43
CA MET A 62 14.13 -15.96 21.73
C MET A 62 14.40 -17.32 22.38
N ARG A 63 15.54 -17.51 23.05
CA ARG A 63 15.86 -18.78 23.76
C ARG A 63 15.02 -19.03 25.02
N ARG A 64 14.33 -17.98 25.49
CA ARG A 64 13.45 -18.12 26.66
C ARG A 64 12.17 -18.80 26.22
N GLU A 65 11.42 -19.34 27.18
CA GLU A 65 10.10 -19.90 26.93
C GLU A 65 9.17 -18.78 26.34
N TRP A 66 8.55 -19.05 25.20
CA TRP A 66 7.62 -18.12 24.58
C TRP A 66 6.29 -18.14 25.31
N THR A 67 5.66 -16.98 25.40
CA THR A 67 4.38 -16.81 26.06
C THR A 67 3.26 -17.33 25.16
N ARG A 68 2.36 -18.12 25.74
CA ARG A 68 1.13 -18.51 25.06
C ARG A 68 0.28 -17.27 24.82
N ALA A 69 -0.05 -17.01 23.56
CA ALA A 69 -0.94 -15.93 23.19
C ALA A 69 -2.39 -16.41 23.19
N GLU A 70 -3.29 -15.49 23.53
CA GLU A 70 -4.73 -15.71 23.43
C GLU A 70 -5.19 -15.21 22.05
N GLU A 71 -5.59 -16.15 21.18
CA GLU A 71 -6.13 -15.83 19.87
C GLU A 71 -7.50 -15.18 20.02
N GLN A 72 -7.69 -14.08 19.27
CA GLN A 72 -8.99 -13.47 19.12
C GLN A 72 -9.67 -14.05 17.88
N PRO A 73 -10.99 -14.25 17.92
CA PRO A 73 -11.73 -14.71 16.75
C PRO A 73 -11.57 -13.71 15.61
N ALA A 74 -11.47 -14.23 14.38
CA ALA A 74 -11.43 -13.39 13.18
C ALA A 74 -12.62 -12.43 13.16
N THR A 75 -12.35 -11.16 12.85
CA THR A 75 -13.44 -10.21 12.57
C THR A 75 -14.16 -10.69 11.32
N PRO A 76 -15.48 -10.90 11.36
CA PRO A 76 -16.23 -11.30 10.18
C PRO A 76 -16.04 -10.29 9.05
N ALA A 77 -16.09 -10.78 7.80
CA ALA A 77 -16.22 -9.89 6.65
C ALA A 77 -17.45 -8.99 6.81
N PRO A 78 -17.46 -7.80 6.17
CA PRO A 78 -18.66 -6.99 6.09
C PRO A 78 -19.87 -7.80 5.61
N ALA A 79 -21.08 -7.34 5.91
CA ALA A 79 -22.29 -7.99 5.41
C ALA A 79 -22.27 -7.97 3.87
N PRO A 80 -22.65 -9.09 3.22
CA PRO A 80 -22.70 -9.12 1.78
C PRO A 80 -23.73 -8.12 1.25
N ASN A 81 -23.37 -7.50 0.13
CA ASN A 81 -24.25 -6.55 -0.55
C ASN A 81 -25.56 -7.21 -1.04
N PRO A 82 -26.64 -6.44 -1.22
CA PRO A 82 -27.88 -6.99 -1.73
C PRO A 82 -27.69 -7.52 -3.16
N PRO A 83 -28.21 -8.72 -3.50
CA PRO A 83 -28.02 -9.33 -4.81
C PRO A 83 -28.67 -8.56 -5.95
N ALA A 84 -29.59 -7.68 -5.65
CA ALA A 84 -30.23 -6.79 -6.61
C ALA A 84 -30.58 -5.46 -5.96
N LEU A 85 -30.15 -4.37 -6.59
CA LEU A 85 -30.44 -3.01 -6.13
C LEU A 85 -31.67 -2.44 -6.85
N PRO A 86 -32.45 -1.57 -6.20
CA PRO A 86 -33.57 -0.91 -6.85
C PRO A 86 -33.05 -0.02 -7.99
N LYS A 87 -33.74 -0.07 -9.14
CA LYS A 87 -33.49 0.84 -10.25
C LYS A 87 -34.26 2.14 -10.02
N PHE A 88 -33.66 3.25 -10.42
CA PHE A 88 -34.32 4.54 -10.37
C PHE A 88 -35.57 4.54 -11.28
N ASP A 89 -36.71 4.95 -10.71
CA ASP A 89 -37.93 5.16 -11.48
C ASP A 89 -38.05 6.64 -11.86
N PRO A 90 -37.88 7.00 -13.14
CA PRO A 90 -37.99 8.38 -13.58
C PRO A 90 -39.44 8.94 -13.48
N GLN A 91 -40.45 8.08 -13.25
CA GLN A 91 -41.86 8.49 -13.07
C GLN A 91 -42.23 8.62 -11.58
N ALA A 92 -41.32 8.26 -10.66
CA ALA A 92 -41.57 8.44 -9.24
C ALA A 92 -41.75 9.94 -8.91
N PRO A 93 -42.62 10.25 -7.94
CA PRO A 93 -42.82 11.64 -7.48
C PRO A 93 -41.45 12.25 -7.09
N VAL A 94 -41.20 13.48 -7.56
CA VAL A 94 -40.01 14.23 -7.14
C VAL A 94 -40.24 14.64 -5.69
N LEU A 95 -39.55 14.01 -4.76
CA LEU A 95 -39.57 14.38 -3.35
C LEU A 95 -38.75 15.66 -3.15
N PRO A 96 -39.10 16.48 -2.13
CA PRO A 96 -38.25 17.59 -1.71
C PRO A 96 -36.83 17.09 -1.37
N GLN A 97 -35.86 17.94 -1.60
CA GLN A 97 -34.49 17.72 -1.16
C GLN A 97 -34.46 17.40 0.34
N ALA A 98 -33.70 16.35 0.71
CA ALA A 98 -33.56 15.93 2.09
C ALA A 98 -32.12 16.05 2.58
N GLU A 99 -31.96 16.45 3.84
CA GLU A 99 -30.71 16.26 4.58
C GLU A 99 -30.74 14.89 5.25
N LEU A 100 -29.76 14.04 4.95
CA LEU A 100 -29.72 12.67 5.42
C LEU A 100 -28.93 12.55 6.73
N PRO A 101 -29.30 11.58 7.60
CA PRO A 101 -28.61 11.36 8.86
C PRO A 101 -27.24 10.70 8.66
N LEU A 102 -26.27 11.08 9.49
CA LEU A 102 -24.99 10.42 9.60
C LEU A 102 -24.79 9.88 11.03
N SER A 103 -23.99 8.82 11.19
CA SER A 103 -23.69 8.20 12.49
C SER A 103 -22.35 8.63 13.05
N GLU A 104 -21.29 8.50 12.27
CA GLU A 104 -19.92 8.80 12.67
C GLU A 104 -19.12 9.34 11.47
N ILE A 105 -18.00 10.02 11.75
CA ILE A 105 -17.08 10.47 10.73
C ILE A 105 -15.71 9.82 11.00
N ARG A 106 -15.32 8.89 10.15
CA ARG A 106 -13.98 8.27 10.15
C ARG A 106 -13.03 9.10 9.29
N ARG A 107 -11.93 9.53 9.90
CA ARG A 107 -10.88 10.31 9.21
C ARG A 107 -9.66 9.43 8.97
N PRO A 108 -8.97 9.63 7.85
CA PRO A 108 -7.70 8.97 7.60
C PRO A 108 -6.74 9.23 8.76
N VAL A 109 -6.08 8.19 9.23
CA VAL A 109 -5.00 8.28 10.21
C VAL A 109 -3.70 8.07 9.46
N ALA A 110 -2.78 9.03 9.59
CA ALA A 110 -1.45 8.90 9.01
C ALA A 110 -0.68 7.80 9.76
N THR A 111 -0.38 6.72 9.06
CA THR A 111 0.51 5.68 9.60
C THR A 111 1.95 6.14 9.43
N PRO A 112 2.76 6.18 10.51
CA PRO A 112 4.17 6.53 10.40
C PRO A 112 4.87 5.58 9.44
N LYS A 113 5.57 6.11 8.43
CA LYS A 113 6.38 5.29 7.53
C LYS A 113 7.45 4.56 8.33
N PRO A 114 7.65 3.26 8.08
CA PRO A 114 8.72 2.53 8.74
C PRO A 114 10.06 3.22 8.45
N THR A 115 10.79 3.54 9.50
CA THR A 115 12.16 4.01 9.35
C THR A 115 13.03 2.78 9.19
N PRO A 116 13.55 2.51 7.98
CA PRO A 116 14.42 1.38 7.79
C PRO A 116 15.58 1.53 8.75
N VAL A 117 15.94 0.44 9.33
CA VAL A 117 17.25 0.34 9.90
C VAL A 117 18.23 0.56 8.76
N ARG A 118 19.05 1.61 8.85
CA ARG A 118 19.99 1.95 7.79
C ARG A 118 20.85 0.72 7.48
N PRO A 119 20.92 0.37 6.21
CA PRO A 119 21.77 -0.71 5.77
C PRO A 119 23.20 -0.47 6.25
N ILE A 120 23.80 -1.46 6.86
CA ILE A 120 25.20 -1.42 7.24
C ILE A 120 26.01 -1.40 5.95
N PRO A 121 26.97 -0.47 5.76
CA PRO A 121 27.87 -0.51 4.62
C PRO A 121 28.57 -1.87 4.57
N VAL A 122 28.47 -2.55 3.44
CA VAL A 122 29.12 -3.85 3.26
C VAL A 122 30.52 -3.59 2.77
N GLU A 123 31.53 -3.77 3.63
CA GLU A 123 32.94 -3.59 3.28
C GLU A 123 33.41 -4.61 2.20
N THR A 124 32.81 -5.80 2.21
CA THR A 124 33.00 -6.82 1.17
C THR A 124 31.67 -7.16 0.56
N GLN A 125 31.48 -6.84 -0.71
CA GLN A 125 30.26 -7.26 -1.43
C GLN A 125 30.38 -8.77 -1.73
N PRO A 126 29.36 -9.58 -1.45
CA PRO A 126 29.31 -10.92 -1.98
C PRO A 126 29.34 -10.87 -3.52
N ASP A 127 30.16 -11.71 -4.15
CA ASP A 127 30.21 -11.80 -5.61
C ASP A 127 29.00 -12.51 -6.21
N ASN A 128 28.21 -13.21 -5.37
CA ASN A 128 27.03 -13.97 -5.76
C ASN A 128 25.74 -13.16 -5.57
N THR A 129 24.80 -13.36 -6.49
CA THR A 129 23.46 -12.79 -6.42
C THR A 129 22.39 -13.88 -6.52
N ILE A 130 21.28 -13.66 -5.86
CA ILE A 130 20.06 -14.48 -5.92
C ILE A 130 19.10 -13.76 -6.86
N ALA A 131 18.92 -14.29 -8.06
CA ALA A 131 18.00 -13.75 -9.07
C ALA A 131 16.60 -14.37 -8.92
N PHE A 132 15.56 -13.54 -9.06
CA PHE A 132 14.16 -13.96 -8.98
C PHE A 132 13.27 -13.03 -9.78
N THR A 133 12.04 -13.46 -10.05
CA THR A 133 11.02 -12.62 -10.70
C THR A 133 9.97 -12.19 -9.68
N PHE A 134 9.70 -10.89 -9.60
CA PHE A 134 8.70 -10.31 -8.70
C PHE A 134 7.62 -9.60 -9.51
N PHE A 135 6.44 -10.21 -9.65
CA PHE A 135 5.35 -9.71 -10.51
C PHE A 135 5.86 -9.18 -11.87
N GLY A 136 6.61 -10.02 -12.57
CA GLY A 136 7.20 -9.71 -13.86
C GLY A 136 8.47 -8.85 -13.84
N ALA A 137 8.84 -8.26 -12.70
CA ALA A 137 10.12 -7.56 -12.56
C ALA A 137 11.25 -8.57 -12.33
N GLU A 138 12.27 -8.52 -13.18
CA GLU A 138 13.51 -9.25 -12.94
C GLU A 138 14.29 -8.54 -11.84
N CYS A 139 14.48 -9.22 -10.73
CA CYS A 139 15.11 -8.70 -9.52
C CYS A 139 16.29 -9.58 -9.12
N GLU A 140 17.24 -8.98 -8.43
CA GLU A 140 18.34 -9.70 -7.79
C GLU A 140 18.67 -9.07 -6.44
N VAL A 141 19.12 -9.90 -5.51
CA VAL A 141 19.68 -9.47 -4.23
C VAL A 141 21.01 -10.15 -4.02
N ARG A 142 21.96 -9.44 -3.41
CA ARG A 142 23.28 -10.01 -3.10
C ARG A 142 23.18 -11.03 -1.99
N GLY A 143 23.82 -12.16 -2.19
CA GLY A 143 23.86 -13.29 -1.26
C GLY A 143 24.17 -14.57 -1.99
N ASP A 144 24.58 -15.58 -1.24
CA ASP A 144 24.80 -16.93 -1.75
C ASP A 144 23.70 -17.84 -1.21
N GLU A 145 22.96 -18.54 -2.09
CA GLU A 145 21.96 -19.52 -1.67
C GLU A 145 22.56 -20.56 -0.73
N ASP A 146 23.85 -20.91 -0.90
CA ASP A 146 24.57 -21.87 -0.05
C ASP A 146 24.72 -21.39 1.40
N ASP A 147 24.73 -20.08 1.66
CA ASP A 147 24.74 -19.49 2.99
C ASP A 147 23.48 -19.81 3.81
N PHE A 148 22.39 -20.18 3.14
CA PHE A 148 21.07 -20.43 3.72
C PHE A 148 20.67 -21.91 3.73
N THR A 149 21.60 -22.82 3.41
CA THR A 149 21.35 -24.27 3.37
C THR A 149 21.12 -24.90 4.74
N THR A 150 21.52 -24.21 5.83
CA THR A 150 21.32 -24.70 7.20
C THR A 150 19.83 -24.90 7.48
N LYS A 151 19.43 -26.11 7.82
CA LYS A 151 18.06 -26.43 8.20
C LYS A 151 17.88 -26.31 9.71
N MET A 152 16.70 -25.85 10.11
CA MET A 152 16.30 -25.87 11.51
C MET A 152 15.98 -27.31 11.94
N SER A 153 16.39 -27.70 13.15
CA SER A 153 16.07 -29.04 13.68
C SER A 153 14.61 -29.20 14.05
N ASP A 154 13.99 -28.10 14.47
CA ASP A 154 12.58 -27.98 14.88
C ASP A 154 12.20 -26.49 14.92
N CYS A 155 10.95 -26.17 15.25
CA CYS A 155 10.46 -24.79 15.41
C CYS A 155 10.55 -24.26 16.84
N LYS A 156 11.31 -24.91 17.74
CA LYS A 156 11.42 -24.48 19.14
C LYS A 156 12.34 -23.28 19.30
N GLU A 157 12.23 -22.64 20.43
CA GLU A 157 12.90 -21.41 20.83
C GLU A 157 14.39 -21.41 20.53
N ALA A 158 15.09 -22.48 20.92
CA ALA A 158 16.54 -22.61 20.72
C ALA A 158 16.94 -22.72 19.25
N SER A 159 16.13 -23.44 18.44
CA SER A 159 16.38 -23.60 17.01
C SER A 159 16.11 -22.29 16.25
N VAL A 160 15.02 -21.58 16.58
CA VAL A 160 14.69 -20.27 16.01
C VAL A 160 15.77 -19.25 16.36
N ALA A 161 16.17 -19.18 17.63
CA ALA A 161 17.24 -18.27 18.08
C ALA A 161 18.58 -18.54 17.42
N LYS A 162 18.93 -19.82 17.24
CA LYS A 162 20.14 -20.21 16.52
C LYS A 162 20.08 -19.74 15.06
N TYR A 163 18.95 -19.96 14.39
CA TYR A 163 18.77 -19.58 13.01
C TYR A 163 18.79 -18.05 12.83
N TRP A 164 18.12 -17.30 13.73
CA TRP A 164 18.22 -15.85 13.78
C TRP A 164 19.66 -15.35 13.91
N SER A 165 20.45 -16.01 14.80
CA SER A 165 21.86 -15.65 14.98
C SER A 165 22.69 -15.87 13.70
N ILE A 166 22.34 -16.87 12.87
CA ILE A 166 22.97 -17.09 11.57
C ILE A 166 22.62 -15.96 10.62
N LEU A 167 21.34 -15.55 10.53
CA LEU A 167 20.93 -14.46 9.68
C LEU A 167 21.55 -13.11 10.10
N SER A 168 21.76 -12.90 11.40
CA SER A 168 22.27 -11.64 11.95
C SER A 168 23.79 -11.56 12.13
N ASP A 169 24.56 -12.50 11.58
CA ASP A 169 26.03 -12.52 11.68
C ASP A 169 26.74 -11.59 10.67
N GLY A 170 25.97 -10.94 9.80
CA GLY A 170 26.44 -10.01 8.77
C GLY A 170 26.26 -10.50 7.33
N ARG A 171 26.09 -11.80 7.10
CA ARG A 171 25.92 -12.38 5.76
C ARG A 171 24.72 -11.85 4.98
N THR A 172 23.67 -11.41 5.69
CA THR A 172 22.45 -10.88 5.10
C THR A 172 22.45 -9.36 4.90
N ASN A 173 23.51 -8.65 5.33
CA ASN A 173 23.52 -7.19 5.28
C ASN A 173 23.34 -6.65 3.85
N ALA A 174 24.03 -7.26 2.88
CA ALA A 174 23.89 -6.89 1.47
C ALA A 174 22.47 -7.16 0.95
N LEU A 175 21.90 -8.33 1.28
CA LEU A 175 20.53 -8.70 0.94
C LEU A 175 19.51 -7.71 1.47
N ILE A 176 19.61 -7.30 2.74
CA ILE A 176 18.69 -6.31 3.33
C ILE A 176 18.81 -4.97 2.61
N ASN A 177 20.03 -4.52 2.28
CA ASN A 177 20.26 -3.30 1.52
C ASN A 177 19.58 -3.34 0.15
N ASP A 178 19.71 -4.46 -0.54
CA ASP A 178 19.10 -4.65 -1.85
C ASP A 178 17.57 -4.72 -1.76
N CYS A 179 17.02 -5.38 -0.74
CA CYS A 179 15.57 -5.34 -0.46
C CYS A 179 15.05 -3.91 -0.29
N LEU A 180 15.78 -3.06 0.46
CA LEU A 180 15.42 -1.66 0.66
C LEU A 180 15.55 -0.84 -0.63
N THR A 181 16.57 -1.11 -1.43
CA THR A 181 16.74 -0.49 -2.75
C THR A 181 15.58 -0.86 -3.67
N LEU A 182 15.24 -2.16 -3.76
CA LEU A 182 14.10 -2.64 -4.55
C LEU A 182 12.77 -2.02 -4.06
N ARG A 183 12.60 -1.84 -2.74
CA ARG A 183 11.41 -1.16 -2.20
C ARG A 183 11.27 0.25 -2.76
N GLU A 184 12.36 1.01 -2.85
CA GLU A 184 12.34 2.38 -3.37
C GLU A 184 12.19 2.41 -4.90
N GLU A 185 12.95 1.60 -5.62
CA GLU A 185 12.95 1.56 -7.09
C GLU A 185 11.60 1.12 -7.65
N LEU A 186 11.01 0.08 -7.07
CA LEU A 186 9.70 -0.44 -7.44
C LEU A 186 8.54 0.27 -6.71
N GLN A 187 8.83 1.27 -5.87
CA GLN A 187 7.82 2.04 -5.11
C GLN A 187 6.86 1.12 -4.32
N LEU A 188 7.42 0.11 -3.64
CA LEU A 188 6.63 -0.88 -2.93
C LEU A 188 5.96 -0.27 -1.70
N CYS A 189 4.62 -0.39 -1.61
CA CYS A 189 3.89 -0.22 -0.35
C CYS A 189 4.25 -1.36 0.62
N ASP A 190 3.81 -1.26 1.88
CA ASP A 190 4.17 -2.24 2.89
C ASP A 190 3.71 -3.67 2.51
N TRP A 191 2.50 -3.82 1.97
CA TRP A 191 2.02 -5.12 1.49
C TRP A 191 2.88 -5.71 0.37
N ALA A 192 3.26 -4.89 -0.61
CA ALA A 192 4.15 -5.31 -1.69
C ALA A 192 5.54 -5.70 -1.15
N TYR A 193 6.04 -4.98 -0.15
CA TYR A 193 7.31 -5.31 0.49
C TYR A 193 7.26 -6.64 1.28
N TYR A 194 6.13 -6.94 1.93
CA TYR A 194 5.91 -8.26 2.52
C TYR A 194 5.89 -9.36 1.44
N GLN A 195 5.23 -9.13 0.29
CA GLN A 195 5.27 -10.08 -0.84
C GLN A 195 6.70 -10.25 -1.39
N LEU A 196 7.53 -9.20 -1.40
CA LEU A 196 8.94 -9.29 -1.77
C LEU A 196 9.70 -10.20 -0.80
N ALA A 197 9.54 -10.03 0.51
CA ALA A 197 10.17 -10.89 1.51
C ALA A 197 9.74 -12.37 1.37
N LYS A 198 8.47 -12.62 1.05
CA LYS A 198 7.96 -13.97 0.74
C LYS A 198 8.61 -14.54 -0.51
N ASN A 199 8.69 -13.76 -1.58
CA ASN A 199 9.24 -14.19 -2.86
C ASN A 199 10.74 -14.56 -2.74
N ILE A 200 11.52 -13.72 -2.05
CA ILE A 200 12.93 -14.01 -1.76
C ILE A 200 13.07 -15.30 -0.94
N SER A 201 12.25 -15.47 0.10
CA SER A 201 12.26 -16.67 0.93
C SER A 201 11.88 -17.92 0.13
N ALA A 202 10.86 -17.84 -0.72
CA ALA A 202 10.47 -18.92 -1.63
C ALA A 202 11.61 -19.29 -2.59
N LYS A 203 12.34 -18.29 -3.10
CA LYS A 203 13.48 -18.52 -3.98
C LYS A 203 14.61 -19.26 -3.26
N ILE A 204 14.93 -18.87 -2.02
CA ILE A 204 16.03 -19.46 -1.22
C ILE A 204 15.67 -20.86 -0.73
N TYR A 205 14.45 -21.08 -0.24
CA TYR A 205 14.07 -22.33 0.44
C TYR A 205 13.20 -23.27 -0.39
N GLY A 206 12.72 -22.82 -1.55
CA GLY A 206 11.77 -23.55 -2.40
C GLY A 206 10.32 -23.51 -1.91
N ASP A 207 10.07 -22.91 -0.73
CA ASP A 207 8.75 -22.79 -0.09
C ASP A 207 8.75 -21.55 0.83
N ASP A 208 7.74 -20.68 0.71
CA ASP A 208 7.59 -19.48 1.53
C ASP A 208 6.92 -19.75 2.89
N THR A 209 6.51 -20.99 3.16
CA THR A 209 5.80 -21.38 4.37
C THR A 209 6.62 -22.27 5.33
N CYS A 210 7.78 -22.77 4.91
CA CYS A 210 8.66 -23.53 5.78
C CYS A 210 9.23 -22.65 6.92
N ASN A 211 9.66 -23.29 8.01
CA ASN A 211 10.09 -22.57 9.22
C ASN A 211 11.24 -21.61 8.95
N GLU A 212 12.22 -22.01 8.14
CA GLU A 212 13.34 -21.16 7.73
C GLU A 212 12.87 -19.93 6.95
N ALA A 213 11.92 -20.11 6.03
CA ALA A 213 11.35 -19.04 5.25
C ALA A 213 10.60 -18.03 6.14
N ILE A 214 9.85 -18.51 7.13
CA ILE A 214 9.15 -17.64 8.10
C ILE A 214 10.14 -16.82 8.92
N VAL A 215 11.25 -17.41 9.38
CA VAL A 215 12.29 -16.67 10.11
C VAL A 215 12.94 -15.64 9.19
N MET A 216 13.25 -15.99 7.92
CA MET A 216 13.83 -15.05 6.94
C MET A 216 12.87 -13.88 6.64
N GLN A 217 11.59 -14.14 6.39
CA GLN A 217 10.59 -13.09 6.16
C GLN A 217 10.52 -12.14 7.36
N THR A 218 10.42 -12.69 8.58
CA THR A 218 10.38 -11.88 9.79
C THR A 218 11.67 -11.10 9.95
N TYR A 219 12.82 -11.69 9.64
CA TYR A 219 14.13 -11.02 9.70
C TYR A 219 14.18 -9.84 8.71
N ILE A 220 13.86 -10.05 7.42
CA ILE A 220 13.82 -8.99 6.41
C ILE A 220 12.92 -7.84 6.87
N LEU A 221 11.70 -8.13 7.31
CA LEU A 221 10.74 -7.12 7.75
C LEU A 221 11.23 -6.36 9.00
N THR A 222 11.73 -7.08 10.01
CA THR A 222 12.27 -6.46 11.24
C THR A 222 13.44 -5.55 10.93
N GLN A 223 14.40 -6.02 10.10
CA GLN A 223 15.57 -5.25 9.71
C GLN A 223 15.18 -4.02 8.85
N SER A 224 14.04 -4.06 8.21
CA SER A 224 13.47 -2.96 7.43
C SER A 224 12.59 -2.01 8.25
N GLY A 225 12.51 -2.20 9.56
CA GLY A 225 11.83 -1.28 10.49
C GLY A 225 10.36 -1.59 10.74
N TYR A 226 9.87 -2.76 10.33
CA TYR A 226 8.49 -3.14 10.56
C TYR A 226 8.28 -3.83 11.91
N LYS A 227 7.15 -3.53 12.55
CA LYS A 227 6.70 -4.19 13.78
C LYS A 227 6.05 -5.53 13.45
N VAL A 228 6.85 -6.58 13.48
CA VAL A 228 6.45 -7.96 13.20
C VAL A 228 6.92 -8.88 14.33
N ARG A 229 6.29 -10.06 14.46
CA ARG A 229 6.68 -11.06 15.45
C ARG A 229 6.68 -12.45 14.81
N ILE A 230 7.36 -13.38 15.45
CA ILE A 230 7.24 -14.81 15.13
C ILE A 230 6.27 -15.44 16.11
N GLY A 231 5.25 -16.09 15.55
CA GLY A 231 4.38 -16.99 16.28
C GLY A 231 4.79 -18.44 16.03
N ARG A 232 4.68 -19.29 17.04
CA ARG A 232 4.94 -20.73 16.96
C ARG A 232 3.70 -21.51 17.37
N THR A 233 3.26 -22.42 16.51
CA THR A 233 2.38 -23.52 16.88
C THR A 233 3.22 -24.72 17.35
N GLU A 234 2.65 -25.89 17.49
CA GLU A 234 3.43 -27.08 17.87
C GLU A 234 4.50 -27.46 16.84
N GLU A 235 4.24 -27.28 15.55
CA GLU A 235 5.07 -27.80 14.46
C GLU A 235 5.54 -26.72 13.47
N GLU A 236 4.93 -25.56 13.48
CA GLU A 236 5.09 -24.56 12.41
C GLU A 236 5.27 -23.16 13.00
N LEU A 237 6.09 -22.37 12.33
CA LEU A 237 6.22 -20.93 12.59
C LEU A 237 5.22 -20.13 11.74
N ARG A 238 4.91 -18.92 12.20
CA ARG A 238 4.03 -17.97 11.52
C ARG A 238 4.57 -16.56 11.63
N VAL A 239 4.45 -15.80 10.57
CA VAL A 239 4.66 -14.35 10.62
C VAL A 239 3.43 -13.71 11.23
N LEU A 240 3.65 -12.85 12.23
CA LEU A 240 2.62 -12.00 12.83
C LEU A 240 2.85 -10.57 12.34
N LEU A 241 1.94 -10.05 11.55
CA LEU A 241 1.99 -8.67 11.06
C LEU A 241 1.16 -7.76 11.96
N SER A 242 1.76 -6.72 12.53
CA SER A 242 0.97 -5.68 13.18
C SER A 242 0.23 -4.86 12.12
N SER A 243 -0.98 -4.44 12.39
CA SER A 243 -1.71 -3.53 11.52
C SER A 243 -2.58 -2.58 12.34
N ASP A 244 -2.70 -1.34 11.88
CA ASP A 244 -3.65 -0.34 12.37
C ASP A 244 -5.04 -0.49 11.73
N SER A 245 -5.13 -1.37 10.73
CA SER A 245 -6.34 -1.65 9.99
C SER A 245 -6.90 -3.04 10.29
N THR A 246 -8.22 -3.17 10.25
CA THR A 246 -8.86 -4.48 10.37
C THR A 246 -8.62 -5.31 9.12
N ILE A 247 -8.05 -6.51 9.30
CA ILE A 247 -7.97 -7.54 8.26
C ILE A 247 -9.07 -8.56 8.58
N TYR A 248 -10.09 -8.61 7.73
CA TYR A 248 -11.26 -9.46 7.95
C TYR A 248 -10.96 -10.94 7.74
N SER A 249 -11.77 -11.79 8.35
CA SER A 249 -11.69 -13.25 8.25
C SER A 249 -10.32 -13.83 8.63
N THR A 250 -9.52 -13.06 9.37
CA THR A 250 -8.16 -13.42 9.80
C THR A 250 -8.05 -13.37 11.32
N THR A 251 -7.58 -14.45 11.92
CA THR A 251 -7.30 -14.53 13.35
C THR A 251 -6.21 -13.54 13.75
N TYR A 252 -6.34 -12.94 14.91
CA TYR A 252 -5.36 -11.98 15.41
C TYR A 252 -5.09 -12.15 16.92
N LEU A 253 -4.04 -11.49 17.38
CA LEU A 253 -3.59 -11.46 18.77
C LEU A 253 -3.38 -10.01 19.20
N TYR A 254 -3.53 -9.72 20.49
CA TYR A 254 -3.04 -8.49 21.09
C TYR A 254 -1.68 -8.72 21.77
N ILE A 255 -0.67 -7.96 21.37
CA ILE A 255 0.67 -7.98 21.97
C ILE A 255 1.02 -6.55 22.32
N GLY A 256 1.24 -6.25 23.60
CA GLY A 256 1.53 -4.89 24.06
C GLY A 256 0.45 -3.86 23.68
N GLY A 257 -0.81 -4.27 23.54
CA GLY A 257 -1.92 -3.41 23.11
C GLY A 257 -2.01 -3.18 21.59
N VAL A 258 -1.12 -3.77 20.79
CA VAL A 258 -1.12 -3.71 19.33
C VAL A 258 -1.72 -4.99 18.77
N GLN A 259 -2.50 -4.87 17.72
CA GLN A 259 -3.11 -5.99 17.01
C GLN A 259 -2.14 -6.60 15.99
N PHE A 260 -1.97 -7.92 16.07
CA PHE A 260 -1.12 -8.69 15.16
C PHE A 260 -1.94 -9.79 14.48
N TYR A 261 -1.90 -9.85 13.17
CA TYR A 261 -2.65 -10.79 12.34
C TYR A 261 -1.83 -12.02 11.95
N LEU A 262 -2.48 -13.18 11.97
CA LEU A 262 -1.94 -14.47 11.53
C LEU A 262 -2.48 -14.78 10.13
N LEU A 263 -1.86 -14.23 9.09
CA LEU A 263 -2.36 -14.33 7.71
C LEU A 263 -2.51 -15.79 7.22
N GLN A 264 -1.71 -16.71 7.75
CA GLN A 264 -1.73 -18.13 7.38
C GLN A 264 -2.63 -18.97 8.30
N GLY A 265 -3.25 -18.34 9.33
CA GLY A 265 -4.06 -19.02 10.33
C GLY A 265 -3.27 -20.02 11.21
N THR A 266 -3.92 -20.58 12.20
CA THR A 266 -3.31 -21.52 13.16
C THR A 266 -3.89 -22.92 13.09
N LYS A 267 -4.94 -23.12 12.28
CA LYS A 267 -5.72 -24.36 12.24
C LYS A 267 -6.27 -24.77 13.63
N GLY A 268 -6.53 -23.78 14.50
CA GLY A 268 -7.04 -23.99 15.85
C GLY A 268 -6.00 -24.48 16.88
N LYS A 269 -4.71 -24.44 16.56
CA LYS A 269 -3.63 -24.81 17.47
C LYS A 269 -3.20 -23.60 18.30
N PRO A 270 -2.78 -23.79 19.59
CA PRO A 270 -2.26 -22.71 20.42
C PRO A 270 -1.04 -22.04 19.79
N VAL A 271 -0.97 -20.72 19.90
CA VAL A 271 0.17 -19.93 19.42
C VAL A 271 1.01 -19.46 20.61
N PHE A 272 2.30 -19.65 20.50
CA PHE A 272 3.31 -19.10 21.41
C PHE A 272 4.09 -18.00 20.68
N ILE A 273 4.36 -16.89 21.35
CA ILE A 273 4.95 -15.70 20.75
C ILE A 273 6.25 -15.30 21.42
N CYS A 274 7.18 -14.82 20.62
CA CYS A 274 8.37 -14.10 21.06
C CYS A 274 8.04 -12.61 21.04
N ASP A 275 7.70 -12.04 22.19
CA ASP A 275 7.32 -10.63 22.32
C ASP A 275 8.53 -9.77 22.68
N PHE A 276 9.39 -9.52 21.70
CA PHE A 276 10.53 -8.59 21.83
C PHE A 276 10.29 -7.37 20.94
N GLU A 277 10.44 -6.19 21.49
CA GLU A 277 10.30 -4.94 20.75
C GLU A 277 11.65 -4.49 20.19
N PHE A 278 11.70 -4.29 18.88
CA PHE A 278 12.84 -3.67 18.23
C PHE A 278 12.74 -2.13 18.33
N PRO A 279 13.88 -1.46 18.57
CA PRO A 279 13.89 -0.01 18.63
C PRO A 279 13.42 0.63 17.30
N GLY A 280 12.45 1.54 17.38
CA GLY A 280 11.97 2.31 16.23
C GLY A 280 11.11 1.53 15.22
N GLU A 281 10.60 0.35 15.58
CA GLU A 281 9.69 -0.41 14.73
C GLU A 281 8.36 0.31 14.50
N SER A 282 7.83 0.24 13.27
CA SER A 282 6.57 0.86 12.85
C SER A 282 5.51 -0.19 12.54
N ILE A 283 4.26 0.14 12.85
CA ILE A 283 3.10 -0.67 12.51
C ILE A 283 2.98 -0.74 10.98
N PHE A 284 2.55 -1.89 10.49
CA PHE A 284 2.38 -2.18 9.08
C PHE A 284 1.12 -1.50 8.52
N SER A 285 1.26 -0.75 7.43
CA SER A 285 0.15 -0.08 6.77
C SER A 285 -0.45 -0.94 5.66
N MET A 286 -1.79 -1.03 5.66
CA MET A 286 -2.50 -1.67 4.55
C MET A 286 -2.84 -0.69 3.42
N LYS A 287 -2.50 0.58 3.52
CA LYS A 287 -2.76 1.59 2.48
C LYS A 287 -1.82 1.42 1.28
N ILE A 288 -2.35 1.63 0.09
CA ILE A 288 -1.59 1.69 -1.15
C ILE A 288 -1.59 3.15 -1.64
N ASP A 289 -0.67 3.97 -1.15
CA ASP A 289 -0.54 5.37 -1.60
C ASP A 289 -0.13 5.45 -3.07
N LYS A 290 0.68 4.49 -3.53
CA LYS A 290 1.09 4.33 -4.92
C LYS A 290 1.13 2.85 -5.28
N LEU A 291 0.64 2.53 -6.45
CA LEU A 291 0.81 1.18 -7.00
C LEU A 291 2.29 0.88 -7.23
N PRO A 292 2.73 -0.36 -7.00
CA PRO A 292 4.09 -0.77 -7.32
C PRO A 292 4.43 -0.52 -8.78
N LYS A 293 5.64 -0.03 -9.05
CA LYS A 293 6.14 0.18 -10.40
C LYS A 293 6.60 -1.15 -10.99
N LEU A 294 5.67 -1.90 -11.55
CA LEU A 294 5.89 -3.20 -12.16
C LEU A 294 6.03 -3.10 -13.69
N PRO A 295 6.78 -3.99 -14.35
CA PRO A 295 6.81 -4.06 -15.81
C PRO A 295 5.39 -4.22 -16.39
N VAL A 296 5.18 -3.65 -17.56
CA VAL A 296 3.89 -3.77 -18.25
C VAL A 296 3.79 -5.15 -18.90
N ASN A 297 2.83 -5.93 -18.43
CA ASN A 297 2.37 -7.15 -19.09
C ASN A 297 0.95 -6.89 -19.57
N GLU A 298 0.86 -6.35 -20.79
CA GLU A 298 -0.40 -5.84 -21.33
C GLU A 298 -1.34 -6.99 -21.71
N ILE A 299 -2.55 -6.92 -21.19
CA ILE A 299 -3.67 -7.77 -21.63
C ILE A 299 -4.84 -6.91 -22.09
N ALA A 300 -5.49 -7.35 -23.15
CA ALA A 300 -6.65 -6.66 -23.69
C ALA A 300 -7.83 -6.74 -22.71
N GLY A 301 -8.36 -5.60 -22.35
CA GLY A 301 -9.59 -5.49 -21.58
C GLY A 301 -10.84 -5.41 -22.46
N ARG A 302 -11.97 -5.19 -21.78
CA ARG A 302 -13.28 -5.06 -22.45
C ARG A 302 -13.51 -3.64 -22.96
N GLU A 303 -14.46 -3.53 -23.84
CA GLU A 303 -15.05 -2.26 -24.19
C GLU A 303 -16.02 -1.81 -23.08
N LEU A 304 -15.82 -0.61 -22.59
CA LEU A 304 -16.64 0.05 -21.57
C LEU A 304 -17.31 1.28 -22.17
N GLN A 305 -18.57 1.53 -21.78
CA GLN A 305 -19.32 2.68 -22.27
C GLN A 305 -20.45 3.04 -21.31
N ALA A 306 -20.65 4.32 -21.06
CA ALA A 306 -21.86 4.80 -20.39
C ALA A 306 -23.07 4.68 -21.32
N HIS A 307 -24.19 4.16 -20.84
CA HIS A 307 -25.39 3.97 -21.68
C HIS A 307 -26.00 5.28 -22.20
N LYS A 308 -25.96 6.35 -21.37
CA LYS A 308 -26.49 7.67 -21.78
C LYS A 308 -25.50 8.51 -22.60
N TYR A 309 -24.21 8.17 -22.58
CA TYR A 309 -23.14 9.01 -23.12
C TYR A 309 -22.22 8.18 -24.00
N SER A 310 -22.54 8.06 -25.29
CA SER A 310 -21.81 7.21 -26.24
C SER A 310 -20.36 7.65 -26.49
N ASN A 311 -20.05 8.93 -26.21
CA ASN A 311 -18.71 9.48 -26.32
C ASN A 311 -17.75 9.06 -25.19
N THR A 312 -18.22 8.25 -24.22
CA THR A 312 -17.38 7.64 -23.19
C THR A 312 -16.89 6.24 -23.56
N LYS A 313 -17.12 5.80 -24.82
CA LYS A 313 -16.74 4.47 -25.27
C LYS A 313 -15.23 4.31 -25.29
N VAL A 314 -14.72 3.29 -24.58
CA VAL A 314 -13.30 3.03 -24.42
C VAL A 314 -13.02 1.53 -24.26
N GLN A 315 -11.92 1.06 -24.83
CA GLN A 315 -11.38 -0.27 -24.56
C GLN A 315 -10.10 -0.07 -23.74
N ILE A 316 -10.10 -0.54 -22.51
CA ILE A 316 -8.98 -0.38 -21.56
C ILE A 316 -8.12 -1.63 -21.62
N ASN A 317 -6.82 -1.47 -21.85
CA ASN A 317 -5.86 -2.53 -21.60
C ASN A 317 -5.40 -2.47 -20.14
N HIS A 318 -5.04 -3.62 -19.58
CA HIS A 318 -4.63 -3.75 -18.20
C HIS A 318 -3.20 -4.28 -18.10
N ASN A 319 -2.50 -3.90 -17.05
CA ASN A 319 -1.24 -4.53 -16.69
C ASN A 319 -1.51 -5.73 -15.80
N GLN A 320 -1.35 -6.97 -16.34
CA GLN A 320 -1.58 -8.20 -15.60
C GLN A 320 -0.74 -8.28 -14.31
N ASN A 321 0.48 -7.78 -14.32
CA ASN A 321 1.35 -7.80 -13.14
C ASN A 321 0.78 -6.97 -11.97
N ILE A 322 0.12 -5.85 -12.28
CA ILE A 322 -0.61 -5.05 -11.27
C ILE A 322 -1.83 -5.82 -10.75
N ILE A 323 -2.61 -6.43 -11.65
CA ILE A 323 -3.77 -7.26 -11.25
C ILE A 323 -3.32 -8.44 -10.37
N ASP A 324 -2.23 -9.11 -10.73
CA ASP A 324 -1.69 -10.23 -9.94
C ASP A 324 -1.23 -9.78 -8.55
N PHE A 325 -0.60 -8.60 -8.46
CA PHE A 325 -0.26 -8.00 -7.17
C PHE A 325 -1.50 -7.70 -6.33
N LEU A 326 -2.49 -7.00 -6.89
CA LEU A 326 -3.73 -6.64 -6.18
C LEU A 326 -4.51 -7.89 -5.73
N ASN A 327 -4.46 -8.97 -6.50
CA ASN A 327 -5.04 -10.28 -6.14
C ASN A 327 -4.44 -10.90 -4.88
N THR A 328 -3.25 -10.48 -4.45
CA THR A 328 -2.64 -10.95 -3.19
C THR A 328 -3.16 -10.21 -1.97
N PHE A 329 -3.88 -9.09 -2.16
CA PHE A 329 -4.29 -8.22 -1.07
C PHE A 329 -5.39 -8.88 -0.24
N PRO A 330 -5.30 -8.87 1.10
CA PRO A 330 -6.35 -9.46 1.93
C PRO A 330 -7.54 -8.50 2.04
N LEU A 331 -8.72 -9.03 2.31
CA LEU A 331 -9.87 -8.21 2.62
C LEU A 331 -9.62 -7.42 3.91
N CYS A 332 -9.63 -6.11 3.84
CA CYS A 332 -9.42 -5.22 4.98
C CYS A 332 -10.40 -4.03 4.94
N SER A 333 -10.34 -3.16 5.96
CA SER A 333 -11.21 -1.99 6.04
C SER A 333 -11.16 -1.17 4.76
N ILE A 334 -12.33 -0.75 4.28
CA ILE A 334 -12.52 -0.12 2.96
C ILE A 334 -11.71 1.16 2.77
N ASP A 335 -11.40 1.88 3.83
CA ASP A 335 -10.55 3.08 3.79
C ASP A 335 -9.15 2.82 3.21
N ASN A 336 -8.64 1.59 3.28
CA ASN A 336 -7.34 1.23 2.68
C ASN A 336 -7.37 1.18 1.15
N TYR A 337 -8.54 1.01 0.54
CA TYR A 337 -8.71 0.98 -0.91
C TYR A 337 -8.86 2.37 -1.51
N THR A 338 -9.14 3.39 -0.70
CA THR A 338 -9.43 4.75 -1.16
C THR A 338 -8.21 5.54 -1.62
N THR A 339 -7.01 5.15 -1.20
CA THR A 339 -5.75 5.85 -1.53
C THR A 339 -5.14 5.42 -2.85
N ALA A 340 -5.46 4.20 -3.30
CA ALA A 340 -4.93 3.67 -4.55
C ALA A 340 -5.54 4.36 -5.76
N SER A 341 -4.69 4.88 -6.63
CA SER A 341 -5.06 5.43 -7.93
C SER A 341 -5.12 4.34 -9.01
N LEU A 342 -5.65 4.67 -10.19
CA LEU A 342 -5.50 3.81 -11.36
C LEU A 342 -4.03 3.70 -11.78
N ASP A 343 -3.64 2.58 -12.37
CA ASP A 343 -2.33 2.44 -12.98
C ASP A 343 -2.16 3.36 -14.22
N ASP A 344 -0.92 3.66 -14.55
CA ASP A 344 -0.62 4.64 -15.60
C ASP A 344 -1.13 4.19 -16.99
N GLU A 345 -1.17 2.88 -17.27
CA GLU A 345 -1.65 2.36 -18.55
C GLU A 345 -3.17 2.52 -18.66
N ALA A 346 -3.91 2.22 -17.61
CA ALA A 346 -5.35 2.47 -17.57
C ALA A 346 -5.67 3.96 -17.69
N LYS A 347 -4.92 4.84 -17.00
CA LYS A 347 -5.09 6.29 -17.08
C LYS A 347 -4.83 6.84 -18.49
N LYS A 348 -3.76 6.41 -19.16
CA LYS A 348 -3.42 6.84 -20.51
C LYS A 348 -4.53 6.61 -21.52
N ILE A 349 -5.34 5.57 -21.30
CA ILE A 349 -6.41 5.20 -22.23
C ILE A 349 -7.75 5.80 -21.78
N LEU A 350 -8.12 5.65 -20.51
CA LEU A 350 -9.43 6.04 -19.96
C LEU A 350 -9.58 7.57 -19.84
N TYR A 351 -8.56 8.24 -19.28
CA TYR A 351 -8.70 9.65 -18.94
C TYR A 351 -8.89 10.56 -20.15
N PRO A 352 -8.14 10.44 -21.26
CA PRO A 352 -8.40 11.27 -22.43
C PRO A 352 -9.84 11.15 -22.96
N VAL A 353 -10.42 9.95 -22.94
CA VAL A 353 -11.79 9.73 -23.42
C VAL A 353 -12.81 10.39 -22.47
N LEU A 354 -12.65 10.19 -21.16
CA LEU A 354 -13.55 10.84 -20.18
C LEU A 354 -13.35 12.36 -20.14
N GLN A 355 -12.12 12.86 -20.24
CA GLN A 355 -11.83 14.28 -20.28
C GLN A 355 -12.44 14.95 -21.52
N GLU A 356 -12.43 14.30 -22.68
CA GLU A 356 -13.11 14.79 -23.86
C GLU A 356 -14.64 14.83 -23.64
N ALA A 357 -15.20 13.81 -23.03
CA ALA A 357 -16.63 13.72 -22.75
C ALA A 357 -17.13 14.80 -21.77
N ILE A 358 -16.27 15.23 -20.83
CA ILE A 358 -16.61 16.23 -19.79
C ILE A 358 -16.06 17.63 -20.11
N ASN A 359 -15.36 17.81 -21.22
CA ASN A 359 -14.69 19.06 -21.54
C ASN A 359 -15.67 20.26 -21.60
N ASN A 360 -15.37 21.29 -20.83
CA ASN A 360 -16.19 22.51 -20.70
C ASN A 360 -17.64 22.27 -20.20
N MET A 361 -17.89 21.13 -19.54
CA MET A 361 -19.20 20.86 -18.94
C MET A 361 -19.27 21.45 -17.51
N PRO A 362 -20.47 21.87 -17.03
CA PRO A 362 -20.70 22.22 -15.64
C PRO A 362 -20.43 21.02 -14.71
N GLU A 363 -20.15 21.29 -13.42
CA GLU A 363 -19.83 20.23 -12.44
C GLU A 363 -20.91 19.16 -12.32
N ASP A 364 -22.19 19.57 -12.30
CA ASP A 364 -23.33 18.66 -12.22
C ASP A 364 -23.45 17.74 -13.44
N VAL A 365 -23.22 18.27 -14.64
CA VAL A 365 -23.22 17.49 -15.89
C VAL A 365 -22.03 16.54 -15.91
N THR A 366 -20.85 17.02 -15.52
CA THR A 366 -19.62 16.23 -15.44
C THR A 366 -19.81 15.04 -14.50
N ALA A 367 -20.28 15.28 -13.27
CA ALA A 367 -20.51 14.21 -12.31
C ALA A 367 -21.59 13.22 -12.79
N ASN A 368 -22.62 13.70 -13.51
CA ASN A 368 -23.64 12.82 -14.11
C ASN A 368 -23.10 11.96 -15.25
N ILE A 369 -22.12 12.42 -16.01
CA ILE A 369 -21.42 11.60 -17.02
C ILE A 369 -20.60 10.51 -16.33
N LEU A 370 -19.79 10.88 -15.33
CA LEU A 370 -18.94 9.93 -14.60
C LEU A 370 -19.76 8.89 -13.84
N ILE A 371 -20.82 9.32 -13.12
CA ILE A 371 -21.65 8.37 -12.38
C ILE A 371 -22.39 7.41 -13.32
N ASN A 372 -22.89 7.88 -14.46
CA ASN A 372 -23.53 7.03 -15.45
C ASN A 372 -22.56 6.03 -16.07
N PHE A 373 -21.29 6.43 -16.29
CA PHE A 373 -20.26 5.51 -16.74
C PHE A 373 -20.10 4.36 -15.72
N VAL A 374 -19.90 4.67 -14.43
CA VAL A 374 -19.74 3.64 -13.40
C VAL A 374 -21.01 2.80 -13.23
N GLN A 375 -22.20 3.41 -13.26
CA GLN A 375 -23.47 2.70 -13.15
C GLN A 375 -23.73 1.68 -14.25
N THR A 376 -23.24 1.93 -15.47
CA THR A 376 -23.74 1.22 -16.67
C THR A 376 -22.69 0.56 -17.52
N ALA A 377 -21.39 0.85 -17.31
CA ALA A 377 -20.29 0.18 -18.02
C ALA A 377 -19.98 -1.22 -17.45
N PHE A 378 -20.50 -1.55 -16.26
CA PHE A 378 -20.28 -2.81 -15.57
C PHE A 378 -21.60 -3.49 -15.23
N GLU A 379 -21.62 -4.83 -15.29
CA GLU A 379 -22.71 -5.61 -14.74
C GLU A 379 -22.61 -5.66 -13.21
N TYR A 380 -23.77 -5.68 -12.53
CA TYR A 380 -23.81 -5.80 -11.08
C TYR A 380 -23.85 -7.27 -10.66
N LYS A 381 -22.95 -7.66 -9.77
CA LYS A 381 -22.93 -8.99 -9.19
C LYS A 381 -22.19 -8.97 -7.86
N VAL A 382 -22.79 -9.58 -6.84
CA VAL A 382 -22.20 -9.68 -5.51
C VAL A 382 -21.01 -10.61 -5.47
N ASP A 383 -20.07 -10.36 -4.60
CA ASP A 383 -18.82 -11.08 -4.46
C ASP A 383 -18.98 -12.57 -4.18
N GLY A 384 -19.95 -12.92 -3.33
CA GLY A 384 -20.26 -14.33 -3.05
C GLY A 384 -20.57 -15.16 -4.31
N GLU A 385 -21.19 -14.54 -5.33
CA GLU A 385 -21.48 -15.19 -6.63
C GLU A 385 -20.31 -15.12 -7.62
N GLN A 386 -19.44 -14.09 -7.49
CA GLN A 386 -18.32 -13.90 -8.41
C GLN A 386 -17.07 -14.63 -7.92
N PHE A 387 -16.73 -14.51 -6.64
CA PHE A 387 -15.49 -15.00 -6.06
C PHE A 387 -15.69 -16.12 -5.03
N GLY A 388 -16.94 -16.41 -4.64
CA GLY A 388 -17.25 -17.37 -3.58
C GLY A 388 -16.93 -16.88 -2.17
N ARG A 389 -16.56 -15.61 -2.02
CA ARG A 389 -16.22 -14.93 -0.76
C ARG A 389 -16.36 -13.44 -0.94
N GLU A 390 -16.45 -12.70 0.16
CA GLU A 390 -16.38 -11.24 0.17
C GLU A 390 -15.01 -10.74 -0.26
N ARG A 391 -14.98 -9.72 -1.12
CA ARG A 391 -13.75 -9.15 -1.67
C ARG A 391 -13.98 -7.75 -2.22
N THR A 392 -13.41 -6.74 -1.60
CA THR A 392 -13.41 -5.38 -2.15
C THR A 392 -12.39 -5.26 -3.28
N LEU A 393 -12.78 -4.70 -4.41
CA LEU A 393 -11.91 -4.47 -5.56
C LEU A 393 -11.31 -3.06 -5.52
N PHE A 394 -10.03 -2.96 -5.82
CA PHE A 394 -9.43 -1.67 -6.17
C PHE A 394 -10.01 -1.15 -7.50
N ALA A 395 -9.98 0.16 -7.73
CA ALA A 395 -10.49 0.77 -8.96
C ALA A 395 -9.92 0.12 -10.25
N ASN A 396 -8.65 -0.32 -10.23
CA ASN A 396 -8.04 -1.08 -11.33
C ASN A 396 -8.71 -2.42 -11.56
N GLU A 397 -9.05 -3.13 -10.49
CA GLU A 397 -9.72 -4.43 -10.56
C GLU A 397 -11.18 -4.28 -11.01
N THR A 398 -11.86 -3.20 -10.60
CA THR A 398 -13.22 -2.87 -11.07
C THR A 398 -13.24 -2.68 -12.59
N LEU A 399 -12.22 -2.02 -13.14
CA LEU A 399 -12.06 -1.90 -14.61
C LEU A 399 -11.77 -3.25 -15.29
N TYR A 400 -11.05 -4.14 -14.61
CA TYR A 400 -10.61 -5.44 -15.12
C TYR A 400 -11.70 -6.50 -15.08
N TYR A 401 -12.37 -6.70 -13.92
CA TYR A 401 -13.37 -7.74 -13.74
C TYR A 401 -14.70 -7.39 -14.43
N PRO A 402 -15.46 -8.41 -14.94
CA PRO A 402 -16.71 -8.15 -15.66
C PRO A 402 -17.83 -7.64 -14.76
N TYR A 403 -17.79 -7.94 -13.49
CA TYR A 403 -18.81 -7.61 -12.50
C TYR A 403 -18.22 -6.76 -11.39
N SER A 404 -19.07 -5.96 -10.78
CA SER A 404 -18.74 -5.12 -9.62
C SER A 404 -19.99 -4.93 -8.76
N ASP A 405 -19.82 -4.75 -7.47
CA ASP A 405 -20.91 -4.42 -6.57
C ASP A 405 -20.83 -2.98 -6.04
N CYS A 406 -21.35 -2.68 -4.85
CA CYS A 406 -21.51 -1.29 -4.46
C CYS A 406 -20.20 -0.62 -4.04
N GLU A 407 -19.38 -1.27 -3.23
CA GLU A 407 -18.11 -0.69 -2.78
C GLU A 407 -17.12 -0.51 -3.93
N ASP A 408 -17.07 -1.47 -4.86
CA ASP A 408 -16.23 -1.39 -6.05
C ASP A 408 -16.55 -0.17 -6.90
N ARG A 409 -17.85 0.04 -7.13
CA ARG A 409 -18.35 1.19 -7.89
C ARG A 409 -18.14 2.49 -7.16
N ALA A 410 -18.34 2.50 -5.84
CA ALA A 410 -18.11 3.67 -5.00
C ALA A 410 -16.63 4.08 -5.04
N LEU A 411 -15.71 3.13 -4.92
CA LEU A 411 -14.26 3.37 -5.00
C LEU A 411 -13.84 3.89 -6.39
N LEU A 412 -14.32 3.26 -7.47
CA LEU A 412 -14.02 3.72 -8.83
C LEU A 412 -14.58 5.12 -9.08
N PHE A 413 -15.84 5.40 -8.69
CA PHE A 413 -16.44 6.73 -8.86
C PHE A 413 -15.70 7.79 -8.06
N ALA A 414 -15.36 7.51 -6.80
CA ALA A 414 -14.57 8.41 -5.97
C ALA A 414 -13.22 8.73 -6.59
N THR A 415 -12.51 7.74 -7.14
CA THR A 415 -11.24 7.93 -7.86
C THR A 415 -11.42 8.84 -9.07
N LEU A 416 -12.43 8.60 -9.91
CA LEU A 416 -12.68 9.41 -11.12
C LEU A 416 -13.04 10.86 -10.77
N VAL A 417 -13.88 11.09 -9.76
CA VAL A 417 -14.27 12.45 -9.32
C VAL A 417 -13.05 13.21 -8.78
N ARG A 418 -12.25 12.58 -7.93
CA ARG A 418 -11.05 13.22 -7.36
C ARG A 418 -10.02 13.55 -8.43
N GLU A 419 -9.73 12.63 -9.33
CA GLU A 419 -8.66 12.81 -10.32
C GLU A 419 -9.08 13.63 -11.55
N LEU A 420 -10.35 13.60 -11.98
CA LEU A 420 -10.82 14.32 -13.16
C LEU A 420 -11.50 15.65 -12.83
N MET A 421 -12.11 15.78 -11.64
CA MET A 421 -12.81 16.99 -11.21
C MET A 421 -12.09 17.77 -10.10
N GLY A 422 -11.20 17.11 -9.32
CA GLY A 422 -10.51 17.71 -8.19
C GLY A 422 -11.44 18.04 -7.03
N LEU A 423 -12.56 17.33 -6.87
CA LEU A 423 -13.55 17.56 -5.82
C LEU A 423 -13.38 16.60 -4.64
N ASP A 424 -13.77 17.06 -3.44
CA ASP A 424 -13.79 16.23 -2.24
C ASP A 424 -14.92 15.21 -2.32
N VAL A 425 -14.58 13.94 -2.06
CA VAL A 425 -15.50 12.81 -2.05
C VAL A 425 -15.38 12.09 -0.71
N VAL A 426 -16.49 11.61 -0.20
CA VAL A 426 -16.56 10.71 0.95
C VAL A 426 -17.29 9.43 0.56
N LEU A 427 -16.96 8.31 1.22
CA LEU A 427 -17.80 7.12 1.16
C LEU A 427 -18.85 7.17 2.25
N LEU A 428 -20.02 6.65 1.93
CA LEU A 428 -21.17 6.50 2.82
C LEU A 428 -21.33 5.01 3.13
N ASP A 429 -21.01 4.65 4.37
CA ASP A 429 -21.00 3.26 4.86
C ASP A 429 -22.33 2.97 5.57
N TYR A 430 -23.25 2.37 4.83
CA TYR A 430 -24.50 1.85 5.35
C TYR A 430 -24.34 0.38 5.80
N PRO A 431 -25.25 -0.21 6.57
CA PRO A 431 -25.13 -1.57 7.09
C PRO A 431 -24.88 -2.67 6.03
N ASP A 432 -25.41 -2.46 4.83
CA ASP A 432 -25.37 -3.43 3.71
C ASP A 432 -25.13 -2.74 2.34
N HIS A 433 -24.61 -1.52 2.34
CA HIS A 433 -24.40 -0.76 1.12
C HIS A 433 -23.35 0.32 1.27
N ILE A 434 -22.55 0.51 0.23
CA ILE A 434 -21.60 1.63 0.13
C ILE A 434 -22.02 2.55 -1.01
N ALA A 435 -22.21 3.83 -0.68
CA ALA A 435 -22.44 4.90 -1.66
C ALA A 435 -21.34 5.97 -1.53
N THR A 436 -21.52 7.07 -2.24
CA THR A 436 -20.62 8.24 -2.16
C THR A 436 -21.40 9.53 -1.96
N ALA A 437 -20.71 10.57 -1.45
CA ALA A 437 -21.18 11.93 -1.52
C ALA A 437 -20.03 12.87 -1.91
N VAL A 438 -20.36 13.91 -2.68
CA VAL A 438 -19.40 14.84 -3.29
C VAL A 438 -19.67 16.26 -2.82
N HIS A 439 -18.60 16.97 -2.42
CA HIS A 439 -18.67 18.40 -2.15
C HIS A 439 -18.42 19.19 -3.43
N PHE A 440 -19.50 19.75 -3.99
CA PHE A 440 -19.44 20.59 -5.19
C PHE A 440 -19.12 22.04 -4.83
N THR A 441 -18.45 22.76 -5.73
CA THR A 441 -18.19 24.19 -5.57
C THR A 441 -19.45 25.05 -5.81
N GLN A 442 -20.42 24.49 -6.55
CA GLN A 442 -21.71 25.10 -6.84
C GLN A 442 -22.81 24.52 -5.96
N ASP A 443 -23.83 25.33 -5.67
CA ASP A 443 -25.02 24.83 -4.94
C ASP A 443 -25.93 24.03 -5.87
N ILE A 444 -25.68 22.72 -5.92
CA ILE A 444 -26.49 21.78 -6.69
C ILE A 444 -27.61 21.24 -5.79
N GLN A 445 -28.83 21.18 -6.34
CA GLN A 445 -29.99 20.69 -5.62
C GLN A 445 -30.04 19.16 -5.61
N GLY A 446 -30.45 18.58 -4.49
CA GLY A 446 -30.59 17.14 -4.30
C GLY A 446 -30.43 16.73 -2.84
N ASP A 447 -30.56 15.46 -2.57
CA ASP A 447 -30.35 14.88 -1.24
C ASP A 447 -28.87 15.03 -0.85
N TYR A 448 -28.60 15.38 0.41
CA TYR A 448 -27.27 15.74 0.86
C TYR A 448 -27.01 15.35 2.32
N MET A 449 -25.77 15.40 2.74
CA MET A 449 -25.33 15.35 4.13
C MET A 449 -24.52 16.59 4.48
N THR A 450 -24.62 17.08 5.70
CA THR A 450 -23.74 18.13 6.23
C THR A 450 -22.59 17.48 7.00
N ILE A 451 -21.36 17.57 6.44
CA ILE A 451 -20.14 16.98 7.00
C ILE A 451 -19.17 18.12 7.30
N ASP A 452 -18.79 18.29 8.56
CA ASP A 452 -17.93 19.41 9.02
C ASP A 452 -18.42 20.79 8.56
N GLY A 453 -19.75 20.99 8.49
CA GLY A 453 -20.39 22.23 8.07
C GLY A 453 -20.42 22.46 6.54
N MET A 454 -19.99 21.51 5.74
CA MET A 454 -20.03 21.54 4.27
C MET A 454 -21.11 20.61 3.74
N LYS A 455 -21.80 21.02 2.67
CA LYS A 455 -22.81 20.22 1.98
C LYS A 455 -22.13 19.21 1.05
N TYR A 456 -22.40 17.92 1.28
CA TYR A 456 -21.99 16.83 0.39
C TYR A 456 -23.24 16.23 -0.26
N LEU A 457 -23.33 16.32 -1.58
CA LEU A 457 -24.46 15.82 -2.36
C LEU A 457 -24.34 14.31 -2.56
N ILE A 458 -25.41 13.58 -2.35
CA ILE A 458 -25.45 12.13 -2.53
C ILE A 458 -25.17 11.77 -3.99
N CYS A 459 -24.24 10.88 -4.22
CA CYS A 459 -23.88 10.37 -5.55
C CYS A 459 -23.74 8.85 -5.45
N ASP A 460 -24.79 8.11 -5.78
CA ASP A 460 -24.80 6.65 -5.65
C ASP A 460 -24.53 5.96 -6.99
N PRO A 461 -23.31 5.41 -7.21
CA PRO A 461 -22.95 4.77 -8.46
C PRO A 461 -23.59 3.40 -8.66
N THR A 462 -24.38 2.91 -7.70
CA THR A 462 -25.12 1.65 -7.81
C THR A 462 -26.62 1.86 -7.99
N TYR A 463 -27.13 3.09 -7.75
CA TYR A 463 -28.54 3.42 -8.02
C TYR A 463 -28.72 3.68 -9.53
N VAL A 464 -28.75 2.60 -10.32
CA VAL A 464 -28.73 2.65 -11.78
C VAL A 464 -29.87 3.51 -12.35
N GLY A 465 -29.49 4.52 -13.13
CA GLY A 465 -30.41 5.48 -13.77
C GLY A 465 -30.65 6.76 -12.99
N ALA A 466 -30.32 6.82 -11.71
CA ALA A 466 -30.37 8.04 -10.90
C ALA A 466 -29.23 8.99 -11.29
N ASN A 467 -29.53 10.27 -11.31
CA ASN A 467 -28.52 11.33 -11.37
C ASN A 467 -27.97 11.61 -9.95
N ILE A 468 -26.88 12.39 -9.87
CA ILE A 468 -26.38 12.93 -8.60
C ILE A 468 -27.50 13.64 -7.82
N GLY A 469 -27.41 13.67 -6.50
CA GLY A 469 -28.42 14.25 -5.61
C GLY A 469 -29.68 13.36 -5.44
N LYS A 470 -29.57 12.08 -5.72
CA LYS A 470 -30.66 11.11 -5.50
C LYS A 470 -30.19 9.98 -4.59
N CYS A 471 -30.76 9.92 -3.38
CA CYS A 471 -30.59 8.80 -2.47
C CYS A 471 -31.57 7.67 -2.83
N MET A 472 -31.17 6.43 -2.62
CA MET A 472 -32.10 5.30 -2.69
C MET A 472 -33.14 5.42 -1.58
N PRO A 473 -34.45 5.17 -1.86
CA PRO A 473 -35.50 5.28 -0.87
C PRO A 473 -35.27 4.47 0.41
N SER A 474 -34.60 3.31 0.30
CA SER A 474 -34.29 2.45 1.45
C SER A 474 -33.27 3.05 2.41
N TYR A 475 -32.46 4.03 2.00
CA TYR A 475 -31.40 4.63 2.81
C TYR A 475 -31.70 6.06 3.26
N MET A 476 -32.87 6.63 2.89
CA MET A 476 -33.23 8.01 3.23
C MET A 476 -33.25 8.28 4.74
N GLU A 477 -33.61 7.29 5.55
CA GLU A 477 -33.70 7.39 7.01
C GLU A 477 -32.64 6.58 7.74
N VAL A 478 -31.71 5.95 7.01
CA VAL A 478 -30.61 5.14 7.57
C VAL A 478 -29.37 6.01 7.74
N ALA A 479 -28.87 6.08 8.97
CA ALA A 479 -27.65 6.85 9.25
C ALA A 479 -26.42 6.13 8.69
N ALA A 480 -25.68 6.80 7.81
CA ALA A 480 -24.41 6.28 7.26
C ALA A 480 -23.21 6.65 8.13
N GLY A 481 -22.24 5.76 8.20
CA GLY A 481 -20.87 6.09 8.58
C GLY A 481 -20.19 6.87 7.44
N ILE A 482 -19.46 7.92 7.78
CA ILE A 482 -18.72 8.72 6.79
C ILE A 482 -17.26 8.31 6.79
N ILE A 483 -16.73 7.92 5.63
CA ILE A 483 -15.30 7.66 5.46
C ILE A 483 -14.73 8.77 4.60
N LYS A 484 -13.91 9.63 5.22
CA LYS A 484 -13.18 10.67 4.50
C LYS A 484 -12.02 10.04 3.73
N ILE A 485 -11.85 10.47 2.48
CA ILE A 485 -10.78 10.07 1.59
C ILE A 485 -9.68 11.15 1.65
N GLU A 486 -8.40 10.76 1.66
CA GLU A 486 -7.24 11.67 1.61
C GLU A 486 -7.03 12.24 0.20
#